data_1b042065566ac28f683b9823caf10492
#
_entry.id   1b042065566ac28f683b9823caf10492
#
_cell.length_a   1.000
_cell.length_b   1.000
_cell.length_c   1.000
_cell.angle_alpha   90.00
_cell.angle_beta   90.00
_cell.angle_gamma   90.00
#
_symmetry.space_group_name_H-M   'P 1'
#
loop_
_entity.id
_entity.type
_entity.pdbx_description
1 polymer ?
#
loop_
_entity_poly.entity_id
_entity_poly.type
_entity_poly.pdbx_seq_one_letter_code
_entity_poly.pdbx_strand_id
1 'polypeptide(L)'
;TNPFYDPYQVLTKVYGAGAHLKLALADTPIEELHRARTVRTVYGVLEHDRYLTACIATIAQKSPKSAVRIVLKIALYWLIFLEKPRYMVTDTAVTLLKKLGKGGAGGFVNAALRTFEQNKVIIPAGDEGLALTTPYPLFAIERIRRDWGARTEAIVRAKSCGVTVRFVRGAEKYLDRAHIATPFENVYIFERFARDENFLVGDYTFQSVGSIAICGVVEPCENMFDACAAPGGKSVLLAGKCARVTASELHAHRVSLIESYAARMGTGNVTAVQADSTLFRPEWENAF
;
A
#
# COMPACT_ATOMS: atom_id res chain seq x y z
N THR A 1 -17.95 -15.98 11.71
CA THR A 1 -16.50 -15.94 12.00
C THR A 1 -16.17 -14.65 12.76
N ASN A 2 -15.23 -14.68 13.76
CA ASN A 2 -14.82 -13.48 14.50
C ASN A 2 -14.09 -12.51 13.52
N PRO A 3 -14.55 -11.25 13.39
CA PRO A 3 -14.03 -10.32 12.38
C PRO A 3 -12.57 -9.88 12.60
N PHE A 4 -11.99 -10.15 13.79
CA PHE A 4 -10.58 -9.90 14.07
C PHE A 4 -9.68 -11.09 13.73
N TYR A 5 -10.25 -12.27 13.45
CA TYR A 5 -9.47 -13.49 13.28
C TYR A 5 -8.56 -13.44 12.06
N ASP A 6 -9.12 -13.14 10.89
CA ASP A 6 -8.35 -13.07 9.65
C ASP A 6 -7.29 -11.95 9.69
N PRO A 7 -7.61 -10.69 10.11
CA PRO A 7 -6.60 -9.66 10.33
C PRO A 7 -5.50 -10.09 11.31
N TYR A 8 -5.86 -10.78 12.40
CA TYR A 8 -4.89 -11.28 13.35
C TYR A 8 -3.92 -12.29 12.73
N GLN A 9 -4.41 -13.22 11.92
CA GLN A 9 -3.56 -14.21 11.24
C GLN A 9 -2.55 -13.54 10.31
N VAL A 10 -3.00 -12.60 9.47
CA VAL A 10 -2.13 -11.85 8.55
C VAL A 10 -1.09 -11.03 9.33
N LEU A 11 -1.50 -10.26 10.35
CA LEU A 11 -0.60 -9.45 11.16
C LEU A 11 0.39 -10.28 11.96
N THR A 12 0.02 -11.49 12.36
CA THR A 12 0.95 -12.41 13.03
C THR A 12 2.09 -12.83 12.10
N LYS A 13 1.82 -13.08 10.81
CA LYS A 13 2.85 -13.37 9.80
C LYS A 13 3.76 -12.16 9.57
N VAL A 14 3.18 -10.97 9.47
CA VAL A 14 3.94 -9.73 9.25
C VAL A 14 4.84 -9.39 10.44
N TYR A 15 4.30 -9.37 11.67
CA TYR A 15 5.06 -8.99 12.86
C TYR A 15 5.99 -10.09 13.38
N GLY A 16 5.64 -11.34 13.19
CA GLY A 16 6.39 -12.47 13.74
C GLY A 16 7.45 -13.03 12.79
N ALA A 17 7.12 -13.18 11.52
CA ALA A 17 8.00 -13.76 10.51
C ALA A 17 8.62 -12.73 9.55
N GLY A 18 8.30 -11.43 9.71
CA GLY A 18 8.77 -10.38 8.80
C GLY A 18 8.22 -10.53 7.37
N ALA A 19 7.10 -11.24 7.21
CA ALA A 19 6.51 -11.49 5.90
C ALA A 19 6.05 -10.19 5.23
N HIS A 20 6.29 -10.06 3.93
CA HIS A 20 5.70 -8.98 3.16
C HIS A 20 4.17 -9.06 3.19
N LEU A 21 3.52 -7.93 3.47
CA LEU A 21 2.06 -7.86 3.65
C LEU A 21 1.26 -8.51 2.52
N LYS A 22 1.64 -8.27 1.25
CA LYS A 22 0.93 -8.86 0.09
C LYS A 22 1.02 -10.37 0.08
N LEU A 23 2.18 -10.95 0.43
CA LEU A 23 2.35 -12.40 0.54
C LEU A 23 1.57 -12.94 1.73
N ALA A 24 1.65 -12.30 2.90
CA ALA A 24 0.88 -12.69 4.07
C ALA A 24 -0.64 -12.72 3.81
N LEU A 25 -1.15 -11.75 3.02
CA LEU A 25 -2.56 -11.71 2.59
C LEU A 25 -2.89 -12.82 1.59
N ALA A 26 -2.00 -13.12 0.65
CA ALA A 26 -2.19 -14.19 -0.33
C ALA A 26 -2.18 -15.58 0.32
N ASP A 27 -1.26 -15.79 1.27
CA ASP A 27 -1.06 -17.07 1.97
C ASP A 27 -2.04 -17.30 3.14
N THR A 28 -2.93 -16.35 3.41
CA THR A 28 -3.94 -16.53 4.45
C THR A 28 -5.28 -16.83 3.80
N PRO A 29 -5.91 -17.98 4.09
CA PRO A 29 -7.22 -18.30 3.57
C PRO A 29 -8.27 -17.36 4.19
N ILE A 30 -8.78 -16.44 3.37
CA ILE A 30 -9.77 -15.44 3.75
C ILE A 30 -10.99 -15.62 2.85
N GLU A 31 -12.15 -15.84 3.45
CA GLU A 31 -13.40 -15.87 2.71
C GLU A 31 -13.62 -14.55 1.96
N GLU A 32 -14.11 -14.60 0.73
CA GLU A 32 -14.29 -13.41 -0.12
C GLU A 32 -15.16 -12.34 0.56
N LEU A 33 -16.21 -12.75 1.26
CA LEU A 33 -17.07 -11.86 2.06
C LEU A 33 -16.29 -11.06 3.12
N HIS A 34 -15.20 -11.60 3.66
CA HIS A 34 -14.38 -10.98 4.71
C HIS A 34 -13.17 -10.22 4.14
N ARG A 35 -12.83 -10.44 2.89
CA ARG A 35 -11.57 -9.96 2.27
C ARG A 35 -11.41 -8.45 2.34
N ALA A 36 -12.40 -7.69 1.91
CA ALA A 36 -12.33 -6.23 1.90
C ALA A 36 -12.13 -5.65 3.32
N ARG A 37 -12.86 -6.17 4.31
CA ARG A 37 -12.72 -5.78 5.72
C ARG A 37 -11.34 -6.14 6.27
N THR A 38 -10.85 -7.33 5.99
CA THR A 38 -9.54 -7.81 6.44
C THR A 38 -8.43 -6.95 5.87
N VAL A 39 -8.43 -6.71 4.56
CA VAL A 39 -7.47 -5.84 3.87
C VAL A 39 -7.46 -4.44 4.49
N ARG A 40 -8.64 -3.80 4.62
CA ARG A 40 -8.76 -2.47 5.24
C ARG A 40 -8.19 -2.45 6.66
N THR A 41 -8.49 -3.46 7.48
CA THR A 41 -8.02 -3.53 8.87
C THR A 41 -6.50 -3.70 8.93
N VAL A 42 -5.95 -4.62 8.14
CA VAL A 42 -4.52 -4.92 8.16
C VAL A 42 -3.69 -3.74 7.67
N TYR A 43 -4.05 -3.15 6.53
CA TYR A 43 -3.37 -1.95 6.02
C TYR A 43 -3.47 -0.79 7.03
N GLY A 44 -4.66 -0.54 7.58
CA GLY A 44 -4.85 0.54 8.54
C GLY A 44 -4.07 0.34 9.84
N VAL A 45 -4.00 -0.88 10.37
CA VAL A 45 -3.17 -1.18 11.55
C VAL A 45 -1.69 -0.92 11.26
N LEU A 46 -1.18 -1.33 10.10
CA LEU A 46 0.23 -1.12 9.74
C LEU A 46 0.54 0.35 9.43
N GLU A 47 -0.37 1.06 8.77
CA GLU A 47 -0.24 2.49 8.48
C GLU A 47 -0.15 3.31 9.77
N HIS A 48 -0.94 2.95 10.79
CA HIS A 48 -0.98 3.64 12.08
C HIS A 48 -0.21 2.91 13.20
N ASP A 49 0.71 2.03 12.88
CA ASP A 49 1.36 1.13 13.82
C ASP A 49 2.03 1.86 15.00
N ARG A 50 2.75 2.94 14.73
CA ARG A 50 3.42 3.75 15.76
C ARG A 50 2.40 4.42 16.67
N TYR A 51 1.37 5.02 16.11
CA TYR A 51 0.30 5.66 16.86
C TYR A 51 -0.46 4.65 17.74
N LEU A 52 -0.83 3.51 17.19
CA LEU A 52 -1.50 2.44 17.95
C LEU A 52 -0.61 1.88 19.07
N THR A 53 0.71 1.86 18.86
CA THR A 53 1.68 1.47 19.91
C THR A 53 1.72 2.51 21.03
N ALA A 54 1.69 3.80 20.70
CA ALA A 54 1.59 4.87 21.71
C ALA A 54 0.24 4.80 22.46
N CYS A 55 -0.87 4.50 21.77
CA CYS A 55 -2.16 4.27 22.41
C CYS A 55 -2.08 3.13 23.44
N ILE A 56 -1.44 2.01 23.10
CA ILE A 56 -1.27 0.89 24.02
C ILE A 56 -0.46 1.31 25.27
N ALA A 57 0.54 2.16 25.10
CA ALA A 57 1.36 2.65 26.22
C ALA A 57 0.55 3.48 27.23
N THR A 58 -0.57 4.10 26.84
CA THR A 58 -1.45 4.83 27.79
C THR A 58 -2.30 3.92 28.66
N ILE A 59 -2.49 2.64 28.27
CA ILE A 59 -3.39 1.68 28.91
C ILE A 59 -2.69 0.45 29.46
N ALA A 60 -1.36 0.34 29.28
CA ALA A 60 -0.56 -0.79 29.73
C ALA A 60 0.80 -0.32 30.24
N GLN A 61 1.08 -0.55 31.52
CA GLN A 61 2.38 -0.20 32.12
C GLN A 61 3.56 -0.98 31.53
N LYS A 62 3.31 -2.19 31.03
CA LYS A 62 4.29 -3.05 30.35
C LYS A 62 3.74 -3.47 29.01
N SER A 63 4.62 -3.57 28.01
CA SER A 63 4.21 -4.02 26.66
C SER A 63 3.57 -5.40 26.72
N PRO A 64 2.34 -5.57 26.24
CA PRO A 64 1.68 -6.88 26.23
C PRO A 64 2.43 -7.89 25.34
N LYS A 65 2.24 -9.18 25.62
CA LYS A 65 2.74 -10.27 24.76
C LYS A 65 2.21 -10.09 23.32
N SER A 66 2.99 -10.54 22.32
CA SER A 66 2.73 -10.31 20.89
C SER A 66 1.27 -10.53 20.47
N ALA A 67 0.67 -11.67 20.82
CA ALA A 67 -0.71 -11.97 20.46
C ALA A 67 -1.71 -10.94 21.00
N VAL A 68 -1.58 -10.56 22.28
CA VAL A 68 -2.45 -9.56 22.93
C VAL A 68 -2.23 -8.18 22.32
N ARG A 69 -0.98 -7.82 22.03
CA ARG A 69 -0.62 -6.56 21.41
C ARG A 69 -1.24 -6.41 20.01
N ILE A 70 -1.21 -7.48 19.18
CA ILE A 70 -1.86 -7.47 17.86
C ILE A 70 -3.38 -7.28 18.00
N VAL A 71 -4.02 -8.01 18.91
CA VAL A 71 -5.47 -7.87 19.17
C VAL A 71 -5.80 -6.44 19.61
N LEU A 72 -5.01 -5.86 20.52
CA LEU A 72 -5.19 -4.46 20.95
C LEU A 72 -5.01 -3.46 19.80
N LYS A 73 -4.01 -3.65 18.91
CA LYS A 73 -3.84 -2.79 17.73
C LYS A 73 -5.05 -2.84 16.81
N ILE A 74 -5.59 -4.03 16.54
CA ILE A 74 -6.81 -4.19 15.73
C ILE A 74 -7.99 -3.48 16.41
N ALA A 75 -8.16 -3.71 17.71
CA ALA A 75 -9.26 -3.12 18.47
C ALA A 75 -9.19 -1.59 18.50
N LEU A 76 -8.02 -1.02 18.80
CA LEU A 76 -7.81 0.44 18.81
C LEU A 76 -7.99 1.04 17.41
N TYR A 77 -7.52 0.38 16.36
CA TYR A 77 -7.78 0.81 14.99
C TYR A 77 -9.29 0.88 14.68
N TRP A 78 -10.05 -0.13 15.11
CA TRP A 78 -11.50 -0.14 14.91
C TRP A 78 -12.22 0.93 15.75
N LEU A 79 -11.74 1.21 16.96
CA LEU A 79 -12.30 2.28 17.79
C LEU A 79 -12.01 3.67 17.21
N ILE A 80 -10.77 3.94 16.81
CA ILE A 80 -10.29 5.27 16.49
C ILE A 80 -10.57 5.66 15.04
N PHE A 81 -10.29 4.75 14.11
CA PHE A 81 -10.32 5.05 12.67
C PHE A 81 -11.54 4.49 11.94
N LEU A 82 -12.16 3.45 12.48
CA LEU A 82 -13.42 2.91 11.94
C LEU A 82 -14.63 3.30 12.78
N GLU A 83 -14.43 4.02 13.88
CA GLU A 83 -15.48 4.57 14.78
C GLU A 83 -16.51 3.48 15.21
N LYS A 84 -16.03 2.26 15.43
CA LYS A 84 -16.90 1.16 15.81
C LYS A 84 -17.28 1.25 17.29
N PRO A 85 -18.52 0.84 17.66
CA PRO A 85 -18.97 0.88 19.04
C PRO A 85 -18.03 0.12 19.98
N ARG A 86 -17.63 0.73 21.09
CA ARG A 86 -16.67 0.19 22.05
C ARG A 86 -17.06 -1.18 22.59
N TYR A 87 -18.33 -1.37 22.92
CA TYR A 87 -18.82 -2.65 23.44
C TYR A 87 -18.61 -3.79 22.43
N MET A 88 -18.91 -3.55 21.15
CA MET A 88 -18.74 -4.53 20.07
C MET A 88 -17.25 -4.87 19.86
N VAL A 89 -16.39 -3.85 19.83
CA VAL A 89 -14.94 -4.02 19.64
C VAL A 89 -14.35 -4.82 20.81
N THR A 90 -14.76 -4.50 22.02
CA THR A 90 -14.28 -5.18 23.25
C THR A 90 -14.72 -6.64 23.28
N ASP A 91 -15.99 -6.93 22.99
CA ASP A 91 -16.50 -8.30 22.94
C ASP A 91 -15.79 -9.13 21.86
N THR A 92 -15.61 -8.55 20.68
CA THR A 92 -14.88 -9.18 19.56
C THR A 92 -13.44 -9.52 19.93
N ALA A 93 -12.73 -8.60 20.60
CA ALA A 93 -11.36 -8.79 21.03
C ALA A 93 -11.23 -9.89 22.09
N VAL A 94 -12.09 -9.87 23.11
CA VAL A 94 -12.11 -10.88 24.19
C VAL A 94 -12.47 -12.27 23.65
N THR A 95 -13.44 -12.35 22.76
CA THR A 95 -13.84 -13.59 22.09
C THR A 95 -12.71 -14.16 21.23
N LEU A 96 -11.98 -13.32 20.51
CA LEU A 96 -10.79 -13.76 19.78
C LEU A 96 -9.73 -14.33 20.71
N LEU A 97 -9.41 -13.64 21.81
CA LEU A 97 -8.41 -14.12 22.76
C LEU A 97 -8.78 -15.48 23.36
N LYS A 98 -10.05 -15.74 23.67
CA LYS A 98 -10.53 -17.05 24.09
C LYS A 98 -10.27 -18.12 23.01
N LYS A 99 -10.61 -17.83 21.75
CA LYS A 99 -10.38 -18.71 20.60
C LYS A 99 -8.88 -19.03 20.39
N LEU A 100 -8.00 -18.09 20.70
CA LEU A 100 -6.54 -18.24 20.58
C LEU A 100 -5.90 -18.95 21.81
N GLY A 101 -6.68 -19.42 22.77
CA GLY A 101 -6.16 -19.99 24.02
C GLY A 101 -5.48 -18.95 24.93
N LYS A 102 -5.80 -17.67 24.76
CA LYS A 102 -5.28 -16.53 25.53
C LYS A 102 -6.36 -15.88 26.41
N GLY A 103 -7.40 -16.61 26.74
CA GLY A 103 -8.55 -16.11 27.51
C GLY A 103 -8.20 -15.45 28.84
N GLY A 104 -7.11 -15.85 29.50
CA GLY A 104 -6.60 -15.19 30.70
C GLY A 104 -6.25 -13.70 30.53
N ALA A 105 -5.98 -13.25 29.29
CA ALA A 105 -5.76 -11.83 28.99
C ALA A 105 -7.07 -11.04 28.76
N GLY A 106 -8.23 -11.71 28.72
CA GLY A 106 -9.52 -11.09 28.40
C GLY A 106 -9.92 -9.98 29.36
N GLY A 107 -9.72 -10.19 30.67
CA GLY A 107 -9.98 -9.18 31.70
C GLY A 107 -9.14 -7.92 31.52
N PHE A 108 -7.85 -8.08 31.25
CA PHE A 108 -6.94 -6.97 30.96
C PHE A 108 -7.39 -6.19 29.70
N VAL A 109 -7.64 -6.89 28.58
CA VAL A 109 -8.07 -6.23 27.32
C VAL A 109 -9.40 -5.51 27.49
N ASN A 110 -10.37 -6.12 28.21
CA ASN A 110 -11.64 -5.46 28.51
C ASN A 110 -11.44 -4.17 29.31
N ALA A 111 -10.66 -4.22 30.40
CA ALA A 111 -10.36 -3.03 31.21
C ALA A 111 -9.62 -1.95 30.39
N ALA A 112 -8.58 -2.35 29.65
CA ALA A 112 -7.80 -1.47 28.82
C ALA A 112 -8.64 -0.72 27.77
N LEU A 113 -9.49 -1.43 27.03
CA LEU A 113 -10.35 -0.80 26.02
C LEU A 113 -11.48 0.05 26.65
N ARG A 114 -11.95 -0.28 27.85
CA ARG A 114 -12.92 0.56 28.57
C ARG A 114 -12.34 1.88 29.00
N THR A 115 -11.11 1.88 29.49
CA THR A 115 -10.44 3.07 30.04
C THR A 115 -9.65 3.86 29.01
N PHE A 116 -9.52 3.35 27.78
CA PHE A 116 -8.79 4.06 26.73
C PHE A 116 -9.45 5.39 26.38
N GLU A 117 -8.66 6.44 26.47
CA GLU A 117 -9.01 7.81 26.06
C GLU A 117 -7.95 8.33 25.09
N GLN A 118 -8.38 8.69 23.88
CA GLN A 118 -7.48 9.12 22.81
C GLN A 118 -6.72 10.42 23.15
N ASN A 119 -7.35 11.33 23.90
CA ASN A 119 -6.75 12.58 24.35
C ASN A 119 -5.59 12.43 25.34
N LYS A 120 -5.42 11.24 25.92
CA LYS A 120 -4.25 10.90 26.76
C LYS A 120 -3.01 10.52 25.97
N VAL A 121 -3.11 10.36 24.66
CA VAL A 121 -1.95 10.07 23.81
C VAL A 121 -1.20 11.38 23.58
N ILE A 122 0.02 11.45 24.11
CA ILE A 122 0.89 12.61 23.91
C ILE A 122 1.48 12.56 22.51
N ILE A 123 1.16 13.57 21.70
CA ILE A 123 1.73 13.73 20.35
C ILE A 123 2.83 14.80 20.47
N PRO A 124 4.10 14.44 20.25
CA PRO A 124 5.19 15.40 20.22
C PRO A 124 4.97 16.51 19.19
N ALA A 125 5.58 17.66 19.40
CA ALA A 125 5.59 18.72 18.38
C ALA A 125 6.56 18.38 17.24
N GLY A 126 6.39 19.00 16.09
CA GLY A 126 7.30 18.91 14.95
C GLY A 126 7.34 17.53 14.28
N ASP A 127 8.51 17.15 13.82
CA ASP A 127 8.71 15.97 12.98
C ASP A 127 8.44 14.64 13.70
N GLU A 128 8.71 14.57 14.98
CA GLU A 128 8.36 13.40 15.81
C GLU A 128 6.85 13.18 15.88
N GLY A 129 6.06 14.25 16.01
CA GLY A 129 4.61 14.17 15.99
C GLY A 129 4.07 13.77 14.62
N LEU A 130 4.68 14.26 13.55
CA LEU A 130 4.37 13.80 12.20
C LEU A 130 4.70 12.32 12.01
N ALA A 131 5.87 11.87 12.49
CA ALA A 131 6.25 10.46 12.42
C ALA A 131 5.33 9.56 13.25
N LEU A 132 4.78 10.05 14.34
CA LEU A 132 3.81 9.30 15.15
C LEU A 132 2.45 9.16 14.46
N THR A 133 1.98 10.23 13.80
CA THR A 133 0.61 10.35 13.28
C THR A 133 0.46 10.09 11.79
N THR A 134 1.56 9.85 11.07
CA THR A 134 1.58 9.51 9.63
C THR A 134 2.31 8.19 9.39
N PRO A 135 2.17 7.56 8.22
CA PRO A 135 2.89 6.31 7.94
C PRO A 135 4.40 6.49 7.72
N TYR A 136 4.88 7.72 7.65
CA TYR A 136 6.30 8.00 7.36
C TYR A 136 7.17 7.88 8.61
N PRO A 137 8.32 7.19 8.55
CA PRO A 137 9.30 7.17 9.64
C PRO A 137 10.00 8.53 9.77
N LEU A 138 10.53 8.82 10.97
CA LEU A 138 11.16 10.11 11.29
C LEU A 138 12.23 10.50 10.26
N PHE A 139 13.15 9.58 9.92
CA PHE A 139 14.23 9.87 8.95
C PHE A 139 13.70 10.32 7.57
N ALA A 140 12.55 9.79 7.14
CA ALA A 140 11.94 10.18 5.87
C ALA A 140 11.32 11.58 5.96
N ILE A 141 10.70 11.91 7.10
CA ILE A 141 10.14 13.25 7.35
C ILE A 141 11.27 14.29 7.42
N GLU A 142 12.36 14.01 8.13
CA GLU A 142 13.54 14.87 8.21
C GLU A 142 14.16 15.10 6.82
N ARG A 143 14.20 14.07 5.97
CA ARG A 143 14.64 14.20 4.58
C ARG A 143 13.71 15.11 3.78
N ILE A 144 12.38 14.91 3.86
CA ILE A 144 11.41 15.76 3.20
C ILE A 144 11.51 17.21 3.72
N ARG A 145 11.72 17.40 5.02
CA ARG A 145 11.90 18.71 5.64
C ARG A 145 13.10 19.45 5.10
N ARG A 146 14.22 18.77 4.96
CA ARG A 146 15.44 19.34 4.40
C ARG A 146 15.22 19.80 2.95
N ASP A 147 14.49 19.01 2.17
CA ASP A 147 14.33 19.26 0.75
C ASP A 147 13.16 20.22 0.44
N TRP A 148 12.11 20.26 1.30
CA TRP A 148 10.84 20.98 1.05
C TRP A 148 10.42 21.97 2.15
N GLY A 149 11.14 22.07 3.25
CA GLY A 149 10.94 23.06 4.33
C GLY A 149 9.52 23.09 4.87
N ALA A 150 8.87 24.24 4.81
CA ALA A 150 7.52 24.47 5.33
C ALA A 150 6.43 23.59 4.66
N ARG A 151 6.68 23.04 3.48
CA ARG A 151 5.73 22.18 2.75
C ARG A 151 5.67 20.76 3.29
N THR A 152 6.57 20.36 4.19
CA THR A 152 6.71 18.99 4.71
C THR A 152 5.39 18.45 5.24
N GLU A 153 4.69 19.18 6.10
CA GLU A 153 3.45 18.70 6.70
C GLU A 153 2.37 18.45 5.64
N ALA A 154 2.23 19.33 4.68
CA ALA A 154 1.30 19.16 3.56
C ALA A 154 1.64 17.93 2.72
N ILE A 155 2.93 17.68 2.48
CA ILE A 155 3.39 16.50 1.71
C ILE A 155 3.09 15.21 2.45
N VAL A 156 3.46 15.09 3.74
CA VAL A 156 3.31 13.84 4.49
C VAL A 156 1.86 13.53 4.88
N ARG A 157 1.00 14.54 4.93
CA ARG A 157 -0.44 14.40 5.18
C ARG A 157 -1.28 14.31 3.89
N ALA A 158 -0.65 14.48 2.72
CA ALA A 158 -1.35 14.39 1.45
C ALA A 158 -2.01 13.00 1.30
N LYS A 159 -3.29 12.99 0.99
CA LYS A 159 -4.04 11.78 0.68
C LYS A 159 -4.20 11.65 -0.83
N SER A 160 -4.24 10.41 -1.33
CA SER A 160 -4.63 10.18 -2.72
C SER A 160 -6.02 10.74 -2.96
N CYS A 161 -6.16 11.54 -4.02
CA CYS A 161 -7.45 12.12 -4.41
C CYS A 161 -8.34 11.12 -5.18
N GLY A 162 -7.89 9.89 -5.39
CA GLY A 162 -8.64 8.86 -6.09
C GLY A 162 -7.76 7.87 -6.84
N VAL A 163 -8.36 7.22 -7.83
CA VAL A 163 -7.72 6.21 -8.68
C VAL A 163 -7.35 6.85 -10.02
N THR A 164 -6.06 6.93 -10.33
CA THR A 164 -5.59 7.42 -11.63
C THR A 164 -5.71 6.32 -12.68
N VAL A 165 -6.42 6.62 -13.74
CA VAL A 165 -6.63 5.75 -14.90
C VAL A 165 -5.99 6.40 -16.13
N ARG A 166 -5.13 5.66 -16.80
CA ARG A 166 -4.58 6.02 -18.12
C ARG A 166 -5.26 5.18 -19.18
N PHE A 167 -5.96 5.83 -20.07
CA PHE A 167 -6.62 5.19 -21.20
C PHE A 167 -5.68 5.12 -22.40
N VAL A 168 -5.73 3.99 -23.11
CA VAL A 168 -5.13 3.80 -24.43
C VAL A 168 -6.18 4.12 -25.48
N ARG A 169 -7.45 3.73 -25.20
CA ARG A 169 -8.61 4.01 -26.04
C ARG A 169 -9.90 3.95 -25.21
N GLY A 170 -10.98 4.48 -25.72
CA GLY A 170 -12.32 4.34 -25.14
C GLY A 170 -12.54 5.14 -23.84
N ALA A 171 -11.78 6.21 -23.61
CA ALA A 171 -11.95 7.06 -22.43
C ALA A 171 -13.38 7.63 -22.34
N GLU A 172 -13.96 7.99 -23.48
CA GLU A 172 -15.28 8.59 -23.61
C GLU A 172 -16.40 7.77 -22.95
N LYS A 173 -16.23 6.44 -22.83
CA LYS A 173 -17.17 5.54 -22.15
C LYS A 173 -17.30 5.78 -20.65
N TYR A 174 -16.36 6.55 -20.05
CA TYR A 174 -16.23 6.72 -18.60
C TYR A 174 -16.29 8.19 -18.16
N LEU A 175 -16.23 9.15 -19.09
CA LEU A 175 -16.13 10.57 -18.77
C LEU A 175 -17.48 11.20 -18.35
N ASP A 176 -18.56 10.46 -18.40
CA ASP A 176 -19.84 10.79 -17.76
C ASP A 176 -19.76 10.71 -16.22
N ARG A 177 -18.80 9.96 -15.70
CA ARG A 177 -18.54 9.85 -14.26
C ARG A 177 -17.74 11.05 -13.76
N ALA A 178 -17.98 11.46 -12.50
CA ALA A 178 -17.19 12.51 -11.88
C ALA A 178 -15.70 12.16 -11.87
N HIS A 179 -14.87 13.03 -12.45
CA HIS A 179 -13.44 12.84 -12.59
C HIS A 179 -12.69 14.16 -12.49
N ILE A 180 -11.38 14.08 -12.25
CA ILE A 180 -10.45 15.20 -12.29
C ILE A 180 -9.56 14.98 -13.51
N ALA A 181 -9.52 15.95 -14.44
CA ALA A 181 -8.58 15.94 -15.54
C ALA A 181 -7.16 16.16 -15.03
N THR A 182 -6.18 15.52 -15.66
CA THR A 182 -4.77 15.74 -15.38
C THR A 182 -4.10 16.51 -16.53
N PRO A 183 -2.87 17.00 -16.36
CA PRO A 183 -2.11 17.63 -17.47
C PRO A 183 -1.73 16.64 -18.60
N PHE A 184 -1.98 15.36 -18.43
CA PHE A 184 -1.62 14.32 -19.39
C PHE A 184 -2.86 13.88 -20.17
N GLU A 185 -2.68 13.75 -21.48
CA GLU A 185 -3.74 13.30 -22.38
C GLU A 185 -4.24 11.90 -21.99
N ASN A 186 -5.55 11.69 -22.03
CA ASN A 186 -6.20 10.43 -21.70
C ASN A 186 -5.88 9.89 -20.30
N VAL A 187 -5.54 10.77 -19.34
CA VAL A 187 -5.26 10.41 -17.93
C VAL A 187 -6.19 11.19 -17.02
N TYR A 188 -7.01 10.46 -16.28
CA TYR A 188 -8.02 11.02 -15.39
C TYR A 188 -7.96 10.39 -14.00
N ILE A 189 -8.40 11.14 -12.99
CA ILE A 189 -8.50 10.67 -11.62
C ILE A 189 -9.98 10.55 -11.27
N PHE A 190 -10.40 9.34 -10.92
CA PHE A 190 -11.74 9.03 -10.46
C PHE A 190 -11.74 8.79 -8.96
N GLU A 191 -12.80 9.16 -8.25
CA GLU A 191 -12.93 8.84 -6.82
C GLU A 191 -12.86 7.32 -6.60
N ARG A 192 -13.54 6.56 -7.46
CA ARG A 192 -13.53 5.09 -7.48
C ARG A 192 -13.54 4.60 -8.92
N PHE A 193 -12.76 3.58 -9.19
CA PHE A 193 -12.73 2.95 -10.50
C PHE A 193 -12.47 1.44 -10.34
N ALA A 194 -13.40 0.61 -10.79
CA ALA A 194 -13.29 -0.85 -10.78
C ALA A 194 -12.75 -1.37 -12.11
N ARG A 195 -12.09 -2.52 -12.09
CA ARG A 195 -11.71 -3.24 -13.30
C ARG A 195 -12.95 -3.83 -13.96
N ASP A 196 -12.99 -3.76 -15.28
CA ASP A 196 -14.02 -4.33 -16.13
C ASP A 196 -13.39 -5.05 -17.33
N GLU A 197 -14.19 -5.44 -18.31
CA GLU A 197 -13.73 -6.14 -19.52
C GLU A 197 -12.75 -5.29 -20.34
N ASN A 198 -12.92 -3.97 -20.38
CA ASN A 198 -12.01 -3.07 -21.09
C ASN A 198 -10.61 -3.03 -20.43
N PHE A 199 -10.52 -3.25 -19.12
CA PHE A 199 -9.23 -3.45 -18.45
C PHE A 199 -8.55 -4.73 -18.93
N LEU A 200 -9.28 -5.82 -19.08
CA LEU A 200 -8.74 -7.11 -19.49
C LEU A 200 -8.14 -7.09 -20.89
N VAL A 201 -8.74 -6.30 -21.79
CA VAL A 201 -8.26 -6.15 -23.18
C VAL A 201 -7.27 -5.00 -23.37
N GLY A 202 -6.85 -4.33 -22.28
CA GLY A 202 -5.82 -3.30 -22.32
C GLY A 202 -6.27 -1.92 -22.78
N ASP A 203 -7.58 -1.62 -22.81
CA ASP A 203 -8.08 -0.29 -23.18
C ASP A 203 -7.66 0.78 -22.20
N TYR A 204 -7.44 0.40 -20.93
CA TYR A 204 -6.91 1.27 -19.90
C TYR A 204 -6.06 0.52 -18.85
N THR A 205 -5.34 1.30 -18.06
CA THR A 205 -4.55 0.79 -16.95
C THR A 205 -4.53 1.77 -15.78
N PHE A 206 -4.25 1.26 -14.56
CA PHE A 206 -4.01 2.08 -13.39
C PHE A 206 -2.54 2.48 -13.32
N GLN A 207 -2.27 3.78 -13.36
CA GLN A 207 -0.90 4.30 -13.29
C GLN A 207 -0.93 5.68 -12.63
N SER A 208 -0.08 5.88 -11.61
CA SER A 208 -0.05 7.17 -10.90
C SER A 208 0.44 8.30 -11.81
N VAL A 209 -0.09 9.50 -11.57
CA VAL A 209 0.33 10.73 -12.28
C VAL A 209 1.84 10.91 -12.24
N GLY A 210 2.49 10.67 -11.07
CA GLY A 210 3.94 10.75 -10.93
C GLY A 210 4.71 9.76 -11.81
N SER A 211 4.19 8.52 -11.97
CA SER A 211 4.80 7.54 -12.89
C SER A 211 4.68 7.94 -14.34
N ILE A 212 3.59 8.62 -14.71
CA ILE A 212 3.39 9.14 -16.07
C ILE A 212 4.30 10.35 -16.30
N ALA A 213 4.38 11.25 -15.32
CA ALA A 213 5.24 12.43 -15.38
C ALA A 213 6.71 12.08 -15.60
N ILE A 214 7.26 11.11 -14.84
CA ILE A 214 8.66 10.70 -15.00
C ILE A 214 8.92 10.05 -16.37
N CYS A 215 7.98 9.30 -16.93
CA CYS A 215 8.07 8.81 -18.29
C CYS A 215 7.96 9.95 -19.33
N GLY A 216 7.30 11.06 -18.95
CA GLY A 216 7.14 12.24 -19.78
C GLY A 216 8.47 12.94 -20.12
N VAL A 217 9.45 12.90 -19.18
CA VAL A 217 10.78 13.53 -19.39
C VAL A 217 11.76 12.69 -20.22
N VAL A 218 11.39 11.45 -20.51
CA VAL A 218 12.21 10.58 -21.37
C VAL A 218 11.99 10.96 -22.83
N GLU A 219 13.07 11.30 -23.53
CA GLU A 219 13.04 11.58 -24.96
C GLU A 219 12.87 10.27 -25.77
N PRO A 220 12.25 10.34 -26.96
CA PRO A 220 12.21 9.20 -27.88
C PRO A 220 13.60 8.66 -28.19
N CYS A 221 13.78 7.35 -28.14
CA CYS A 221 15.06 6.70 -28.40
C CYS A 221 14.90 5.36 -29.11
N GLU A 222 15.99 4.85 -29.67
CA GLU A 222 16.01 3.52 -30.30
C GLU A 222 15.92 2.43 -29.22
N ASN A 223 16.79 2.49 -28.22
CA ASN A 223 16.88 1.50 -27.15
C ASN A 223 16.73 2.16 -25.79
N MET A 224 15.83 1.64 -24.97
CA MET A 224 15.58 2.08 -23.60
C MET A 224 15.85 0.94 -22.64
N PHE A 225 16.53 1.27 -21.53
CA PHE A 225 16.72 0.34 -20.42
C PHE A 225 15.93 0.79 -19.18
N ASP A 226 14.99 -0.03 -18.72
CA ASP A 226 14.29 0.15 -17.46
C ASP A 226 14.89 -0.81 -16.42
N ALA A 227 15.75 -0.28 -15.54
CA ALA A 227 16.55 -1.05 -14.59
C ALA A 227 15.73 -1.68 -13.44
N CYS A 228 14.51 -1.20 -13.17
CA CYS A 228 13.64 -1.65 -12.07
C CYS A 228 12.19 -1.69 -12.56
N ALA A 229 11.93 -2.51 -13.57
CA ALA A 229 10.75 -2.40 -14.41
C ALA A 229 9.44 -2.87 -13.76
N ALA A 230 9.49 -3.91 -12.93
CA ALA A 230 8.26 -4.55 -12.44
C ALA A 230 7.33 -3.61 -11.66
N PRO A 231 6.03 -3.69 -11.91
CA PRO A 231 5.30 -4.69 -12.73
C PRO A 231 5.18 -4.33 -14.23
N GLY A 232 5.94 -3.38 -14.78
CA GLY A 232 5.98 -3.06 -16.21
C GLY A 232 5.25 -1.78 -16.64
N GLY A 233 4.62 -1.06 -15.72
CA GLY A 233 3.78 0.10 -16.06
C GLY A 233 4.54 1.25 -16.74
N LYS A 234 5.78 1.54 -16.32
CA LYS A 234 6.64 2.54 -16.96
C LYS A 234 7.20 2.02 -18.28
N SER A 235 7.71 0.78 -18.31
CA SER A 235 8.24 0.15 -19.52
C SER A 235 7.23 0.13 -20.67
N VAL A 236 5.96 -0.26 -20.38
CA VAL A 236 4.86 -0.26 -21.36
C VAL A 236 4.53 1.16 -21.84
N LEU A 237 4.58 2.17 -20.97
CA LEU A 237 4.37 3.56 -21.40
C LEU A 237 5.51 4.07 -22.27
N LEU A 238 6.76 3.74 -21.93
CA LEU A 238 7.96 4.09 -22.71
C LEU A 238 8.03 3.37 -24.06
N ALA A 239 7.45 2.17 -24.15
CA ALA A 239 7.33 1.43 -25.42
C ALA A 239 6.55 2.18 -26.51
N GLY A 240 5.72 3.16 -26.12
CA GLY A 240 5.06 4.09 -27.08
C GLY A 240 5.98 5.18 -27.61
N LYS A 241 7.16 5.38 -27.02
CA LYS A 241 8.14 6.43 -27.40
C LYS A 241 9.45 5.85 -27.98
N CYS A 242 9.83 4.64 -27.57
CA CYS A 242 11.10 4.03 -27.89
C CYS A 242 10.90 2.81 -28.80
N ALA A 243 11.84 2.57 -29.71
CA ALA A 243 11.71 1.45 -30.64
C ALA A 243 11.84 0.09 -29.93
N ARG A 244 12.67 0.00 -28.91
CA ARG A 244 12.86 -1.19 -28.06
C ARG A 244 13.00 -0.82 -26.60
N VAL A 245 12.39 -1.57 -25.70
CA VAL A 245 12.49 -1.41 -24.24
C VAL A 245 12.95 -2.71 -23.61
N THR A 246 14.15 -2.71 -23.02
CA THR A 246 14.65 -3.80 -22.18
C THR A 246 14.25 -3.52 -20.73
N ALA A 247 13.37 -4.35 -20.19
CA ALA A 247 12.78 -4.20 -18.86
C ALA A 247 13.41 -5.19 -17.88
N SER A 248 14.34 -4.73 -17.05
CA SER A 248 15.09 -5.55 -16.10
C SER A 248 14.39 -5.66 -14.74
N GLU A 249 14.43 -6.84 -14.16
CA GLU A 249 13.91 -7.09 -12.81
C GLU A 249 14.74 -8.20 -12.13
N LEU A 250 15.08 -7.99 -10.86
CA LEU A 250 15.91 -8.90 -10.07
C LEU A 250 15.23 -10.27 -9.84
N HIS A 251 13.92 -10.27 -9.60
CA HIS A 251 13.17 -11.46 -9.18
C HIS A 251 12.38 -12.08 -10.31
N ALA A 252 12.63 -13.37 -10.62
CA ALA A 252 11.98 -14.11 -11.70
C ALA A 252 10.44 -14.04 -11.68
N HIS A 253 9.82 -14.18 -10.49
CA HIS A 253 8.37 -14.09 -10.35
C HIS A 253 7.79 -12.71 -10.69
N ARG A 254 8.61 -11.66 -10.69
CA ARG A 254 8.20 -10.30 -11.08
C ARG A 254 8.47 -10.02 -12.55
N VAL A 255 9.40 -10.75 -13.19
CA VAL A 255 9.59 -10.70 -14.65
C VAL A 255 8.30 -11.12 -15.35
N SER A 256 7.65 -12.19 -14.90
CA SER A 256 6.37 -12.64 -15.47
C SER A 256 5.23 -11.61 -15.33
N LEU A 257 5.30 -10.70 -14.34
CA LEU A 257 4.35 -9.59 -14.25
C LEU A 257 4.55 -8.56 -15.36
N ILE A 258 5.81 -8.29 -15.74
CA ILE A 258 6.13 -7.38 -16.84
C ILE A 258 5.61 -7.96 -18.15
N GLU A 259 5.88 -9.25 -18.41
CA GLU A 259 5.42 -9.96 -19.60
C GLU A 259 3.90 -9.96 -19.72
N SER A 260 3.21 -10.32 -18.63
CA SER A 260 1.74 -10.32 -18.58
C SER A 260 1.16 -8.93 -18.79
N TYR A 261 1.81 -7.91 -18.23
CA TYR A 261 1.37 -6.52 -18.39
C TYR A 261 1.57 -6.03 -19.82
N ALA A 262 2.73 -6.29 -20.43
CA ALA A 262 3.03 -5.94 -21.81
C ALA A 262 2.08 -6.63 -22.78
N ALA A 263 1.85 -7.93 -22.60
CA ALA A 263 0.92 -8.72 -23.41
C ALA A 263 -0.52 -8.16 -23.31
N ARG A 264 -1.01 -7.88 -22.10
CA ARG A 264 -2.34 -7.29 -21.89
C ARG A 264 -2.50 -5.92 -22.56
N MET A 265 -1.45 -5.11 -22.55
CA MET A 265 -1.45 -3.77 -23.17
C MET A 265 -1.13 -3.79 -24.66
N GLY A 266 -0.87 -4.96 -25.26
CA GLY A 266 -0.57 -5.10 -26.68
C GLY A 266 0.79 -4.51 -27.10
N THR A 267 1.76 -4.43 -26.17
CA THR A 267 3.10 -3.89 -26.44
C THR A 267 4.06 -5.00 -26.85
N GLY A 268 4.47 -5.04 -28.13
CA GLY A 268 5.35 -6.08 -28.67
C GLY A 268 6.85 -5.76 -28.59
N ASN A 269 7.22 -4.55 -28.23
CA ASN A 269 8.60 -4.04 -28.20
C ASN A 269 9.19 -3.93 -26.78
N VAL A 270 8.58 -4.57 -25.78
CA VAL A 270 9.10 -4.70 -24.42
C VAL A 270 9.67 -6.11 -24.24
N THR A 271 10.95 -6.20 -23.92
CA THR A 271 11.63 -7.44 -23.58
C THR A 271 11.92 -7.47 -22.08
N ALA A 272 11.28 -8.39 -21.36
CA ALA A 272 11.50 -8.56 -19.93
C ALA A 272 12.72 -9.49 -19.70
N VAL A 273 13.63 -9.09 -18.82
CA VAL A 273 14.82 -9.88 -18.47
C VAL A 273 15.01 -9.98 -16.96
N GLN A 274 15.37 -11.18 -16.49
CA GLN A 274 15.83 -11.33 -15.12
C GLN A 274 17.28 -10.91 -15.01
N ALA A 275 17.56 -9.83 -14.30
CA ALA A 275 18.91 -9.34 -14.09
C ALA A 275 19.04 -8.49 -12.83
N ASP A 276 20.20 -8.55 -12.22
CA ASP A 276 20.63 -7.56 -11.23
C ASP A 276 21.27 -6.39 -11.98
N SER A 277 20.56 -5.27 -12.03
CA SER A 277 21.01 -4.07 -12.75
C SER A 277 22.15 -3.33 -12.05
N THR A 278 22.60 -3.78 -10.88
CA THR A 278 23.80 -3.26 -10.20
C THR A 278 25.08 -3.95 -10.70
N LEU A 279 24.94 -5.05 -11.42
CA LEU A 279 26.05 -5.80 -11.97
C LEU A 279 26.30 -5.42 -13.43
N PHE A 280 27.57 -5.10 -13.75
CA PHE A 280 27.96 -4.82 -15.12
C PHE A 280 27.74 -6.05 -16.02
N ARG A 281 27.21 -5.79 -17.23
CA ARG A 281 27.01 -6.78 -18.27
C ARG A 281 27.63 -6.27 -19.56
N PRO A 282 28.65 -6.97 -20.11
CA PRO A 282 29.33 -6.50 -21.33
C PRO A 282 28.40 -6.29 -22.53
N GLU A 283 27.36 -7.14 -22.65
CA GLU A 283 26.36 -7.02 -23.72
C GLU A 283 25.46 -5.79 -23.63
N TRP A 284 25.51 -5.06 -22.53
CA TRP A 284 24.74 -3.81 -22.30
C TRP A 284 25.61 -2.54 -22.41
N GLU A 285 26.91 -2.71 -22.59
CA GLU A 285 27.80 -1.56 -22.75
C GLU A 285 27.47 -0.82 -24.04
N ASN A 286 27.17 0.46 -23.94
CA ASN A 286 26.76 1.36 -25.06
C ASN A 286 25.52 0.86 -25.85
N ALA A 287 24.67 0.00 -25.24
CA ALA A 287 23.51 -0.54 -25.92
C ALA A 287 22.23 0.33 -25.80
N PHE A 288 22.21 1.31 -24.87
CA PHE A 288 21.07 2.14 -24.53
C PHE A 288 21.39 3.63 -24.55
#